data_f48d81f1963b4d4ec3fc0f575e94d59c
#
_entry.id   f48d81f1963b4d4ec3fc0f575e94d59c
#
_cell.length_a   1.000
_cell.length_b   1.000
_cell.length_c   1.000
_cell.angle_alpha   90.00
_cell.angle_beta   90.00
_cell.angle_gamma   90.00
#
_symmetry.space_group_name_H-M   'P 1'
#
loop_
_entity.id
_entity.type
_entity.pdbx_description
1 polymer ?
#
loop_
_entity_poly.entity_id
_entity_poly.type
_entity_poly.pdbx_seq_one_letter_code
_entity_poly.pdbx_strand_id
1 'polypeptide(L)'
;RYRASVIAGRDEIPAIVTELSDEEAEEMAITENLQRKDVTPIEEAAAYQKLIESGRHTVQTLAVLFGKNENYIRTRLKFTALIPEIAALLDADEITISVAAEICRYGEDIQKEVYEKHLQEEGTYNSWRGLKAADVARRIEQNFTTDLQYYRFDKTESATCAHNTNNLLLFRDGG
;
A
#
# COMPACT_ATOMS: atom_id res chain seq x y z
N ARG A 1 -12.90 -3.07 23.88
CA ARG A 1 -12.66 -3.26 25.34
C ARG A 1 -13.95 -3.13 26.16
N TYR A 2 -14.75 -2.05 26.01
CA TYR A 2 -16.01 -1.87 26.75
C TYR A 2 -16.95 -3.08 26.64
N ARG A 3 -17.29 -3.51 25.40
CA ARG A 3 -18.15 -4.69 25.17
C ARG A 3 -17.61 -5.96 25.82
N ALA A 4 -16.30 -6.19 25.76
CA ALA A 4 -15.67 -7.35 26.40
C ALA A 4 -15.78 -7.28 27.93
N SER A 5 -15.68 -6.10 28.54
CA SER A 5 -15.83 -5.92 29.97
C SER A 5 -17.28 -6.17 30.42
N VAL A 6 -18.27 -5.74 29.62
CA VAL A 6 -19.69 -6.03 29.87
C VAL A 6 -19.96 -7.54 29.81
N ILE A 7 -19.42 -8.23 28.78
CA ILE A 7 -19.55 -9.70 28.64
C ILE A 7 -18.88 -10.42 29.82
N ALA A 8 -17.74 -9.90 30.30
CA ALA A 8 -17.01 -10.45 31.44
C ALA A 8 -17.66 -10.12 32.81
N GLY A 9 -18.82 -9.44 32.82
CA GLY A 9 -19.58 -9.10 34.03
C GLY A 9 -18.83 -8.13 34.95
N ARG A 10 -18.00 -7.24 34.41
CA ARG A 10 -17.32 -6.20 35.20
C ARG A 10 -18.24 -5.00 35.40
N ASP A 11 -18.39 -4.58 36.64
CA ASP A 11 -19.21 -3.40 37.01
C ASP A 11 -18.50 -2.09 36.67
N GLU A 12 -17.16 -2.08 36.72
CA GLU A 12 -16.32 -0.91 36.48
C GLU A 12 -15.12 -1.23 35.61
N ILE A 13 -14.73 -0.28 34.77
CA ILE A 13 -13.49 -0.32 33.98
C ILE A 13 -12.74 1.01 34.13
N PRO A 14 -11.39 1.02 34.24
CA PRO A 14 -10.64 2.24 34.19
C PRO A 14 -10.76 2.86 32.78
N ALA A 15 -11.16 4.12 32.71
CA ALA A 15 -11.29 4.88 31.48
C ALA A 15 -10.73 6.30 31.66
N ILE A 16 -10.10 6.79 30.59
CA ILE A 16 -9.74 8.22 30.47
C ILE A 16 -10.83 8.84 29.62
N VAL A 17 -11.54 9.82 30.18
CA VAL A 17 -12.57 10.58 29.46
C VAL A 17 -11.92 11.88 28.99
N THR A 18 -11.95 12.13 27.69
CA THR A 18 -11.40 13.32 27.06
C THR A 18 -12.46 13.89 26.12
N GLU A 19 -12.63 15.21 26.15
CA GLU A 19 -13.46 15.91 25.17
C GLU A 19 -12.65 16.08 23.89
N LEU A 20 -13.13 15.50 22.80
CA LEU A 20 -12.52 15.51 21.48
C LEU A 20 -13.58 15.84 20.44
N SER A 21 -13.19 16.50 19.35
CA SER A 21 -14.03 16.54 18.14
C SER A 21 -14.11 15.14 17.52
N ASP A 22 -15.10 14.92 16.65
CA ASP A 22 -15.26 13.64 15.97
C ASP A 22 -14.01 13.27 15.15
N GLU A 23 -13.38 14.28 14.53
CA GLU A 23 -12.16 14.10 13.74
C GLU A 23 -10.95 13.74 14.61
N GLU A 24 -10.79 14.36 15.78
CA GLU A 24 -9.73 14.01 16.74
C GLU A 24 -9.93 12.61 17.31
N ALA A 25 -11.18 12.23 17.56
CA ALA A 25 -11.52 10.89 18.02
C ALA A 25 -11.21 9.83 16.97
N GLU A 26 -11.49 10.10 15.67
CA GLU A 26 -11.12 9.22 14.55
C GLU A 26 -9.61 9.08 14.42
N GLU A 27 -8.87 10.19 14.47
CA GLU A 27 -7.40 10.20 14.42
C GLU A 27 -6.79 9.39 15.56
N MET A 28 -7.29 9.57 16.78
CA MET A 28 -6.85 8.80 17.94
C MET A 28 -7.12 7.30 17.75
N ALA A 29 -8.29 6.93 17.23
CA ALA A 29 -8.64 5.54 16.97
C ALA A 29 -7.71 4.90 15.90
N ILE A 30 -7.42 5.62 14.82
CA ILE A 30 -6.48 5.17 13.78
C ILE A 30 -5.09 4.98 14.38
N THR A 31 -4.62 5.95 15.17
CA THR A 31 -3.29 5.91 15.81
C THR A 31 -3.19 4.74 16.80
N GLU A 32 -4.24 4.50 17.62
CA GLU A 32 -4.27 3.35 18.54
C GLU A 32 -4.18 2.03 17.76
N ASN A 33 -4.93 1.90 16.66
CA ASN A 33 -4.91 0.69 15.83
C ASN A 33 -3.53 0.44 15.21
N LEU A 34 -2.85 1.49 14.71
CA LEU A 34 -1.51 1.38 14.15
C LEU A 34 -0.42 0.95 15.16
N GLN A 35 -0.67 1.13 16.46
CA GLN A 35 0.25 0.70 17.51
C GLN A 35 0.11 -0.79 17.90
N ARG A 36 -0.86 -1.50 17.32
CA ARG A 36 -1.02 -2.94 17.52
C ARG A 36 0.11 -3.69 16.83
N LYS A 37 0.44 -4.88 17.35
CA LYS A 37 1.55 -5.71 16.81
C LYS A 37 1.17 -6.49 15.55
N ASP A 38 -0.11 -6.64 15.30
CA ASP A 38 -0.73 -7.48 14.25
C ASP A 38 -1.28 -6.68 13.07
N VAL A 39 -0.85 -5.44 12.90
CA VAL A 39 -1.29 -4.57 11.78
C VAL A 39 -0.60 -5.03 10.50
N THR A 40 -1.40 -5.30 9.48
CA THR A 40 -0.89 -5.71 8.17
C THR A 40 -0.34 -4.53 7.36
N PRO A 41 0.51 -4.79 6.33
CA PRO A 41 1.01 -3.74 5.45
C PRO A 41 -0.10 -2.92 4.75
N ILE A 42 -1.22 -3.56 4.43
CA ILE A 42 -2.37 -2.91 3.77
C ILE A 42 -3.16 -2.06 4.76
N GLU A 43 -3.36 -2.55 5.99
CA GLU A 43 -3.98 -1.76 7.07
C GLU A 43 -3.14 -0.52 7.42
N GLU A 44 -1.81 -0.66 7.49
CA GLU A 44 -0.91 0.49 7.67
C GLU A 44 -1.06 1.51 6.53
N ALA A 45 -1.09 1.03 5.27
CA ALA A 45 -1.24 1.89 4.11
C ALA A 45 -2.53 2.72 4.16
N ALA A 46 -3.67 2.06 4.41
CA ALA A 46 -4.97 2.71 4.51
C ALA A 46 -5.03 3.72 5.68
N ALA A 47 -4.44 3.37 6.82
CA ALA A 47 -4.39 4.23 7.98
C ALA A 47 -3.54 5.49 7.74
N TYR A 48 -2.33 5.34 7.17
CA TYR A 48 -1.48 6.49 6.82
C TYR A 48 -2.14 7.40 5.78
N GLN A 49 -2.80 6.81 4.78
CA GLN A 49 -3.54 7.59 3.80
C GLN A 49 -4.62 8.46 4.46
N LYS A 50 -5.46 7.89 5.32
CA LYS A 50 -6.50 8.63 6.04
C LYS A 50 -5.93 9.77 6.88
N LEU A 51 -4.82 9.53 7.59
CA LEU A 51 -4.15 10.56 8.38
C LEU A 51 -3.60 11.72 7.53
N ILE A 52 -3.12 11.44 6.31
CA ILE A 52 -2.67 12.48 5.38
C ILE A 52 -3.87 13.23 4.77
N GLU A 53 -4.92 12.51 4.38
CA GLU A 53 -6.14 13.09 3.81
C GLU A 53 -6.87 14.03 4.78
N SER A 54 -6.72 13.82 6.10
CA SER A 54 -7.23 14.76 7.11
C SER A 54 -6.57 16.14 7.06
N GLY A 55 -5.45 16.29 6.33
CA GLY A 55 -4.67 17.52 6.18
C GLY A 55 -3.83 17.91 7.39
N ARG A 56 -3.86 17.12 8.48
CA ARG A 56 -3.12 17.40 9.72
C ARG A 56 -1.74 16.76 9.74
N HIS A 57 -1.53 15.74 8.94
CA HIS A 57 -0.28 14.98 8.90
C HIS A 57 0.37 15.02 7.52
N THR A 58 1.68 14.98 7.54
CA THR A 58 2.55 14.78 6.37
C THR A 58 3.33 13.49 6.55
N VAL A 59 4.00 13.02 5.51
CA VAL A 59 4.89 11.85 5.59
C VAL A 59 5.93 12.03 6.70
N GLN A 60 6.49 13.25 6.84
CA GLN A 60 7.48 13.58 7.86
C GLN A 60 6.90 13.48 9.27
N THR A 61 5.72 14.06 9.50
CA THR A 61 5.08 14.02 10.83
C THR A 61 4.68 12.59 11.21
N LEU A 62 4.19 11.78 10.27
CA LEU A 62 3.90 10.36 10.51
C LEU A 62 5.16 9.55 10.82
N ALA A 63 6.26 9.82 10.11
CA ALA A 63 7.53 9.16 10.36
C ALA A 63 8.01 9.40 11.81
N VAL A 64 7.92 10.64 12.29
CA VAL A 64 8.25 10.99 13.67
C VAL A 64 7.27 10.36 14.67
N LEU A 65 5.96 10.46 14.41
CA LEU A 65 4.90 9.97 15.30
C LEU A 65 5.00 8.45 15.56
N PHE A 66 5.29 7.68 14.51
CA PHE A 66 5.37 6.22 14.61
C PHE A 66 6.80 5.67 14.74
N GLY A 67 7.82 6.55 14.85
CA GLY A 67 9.22 6.14 14.96
C GLY A 67 9.74 5.36 13.76
N LYS A 68 9.24 5.71 12.56
CA LYS A 68 9.64 5.13 11.28
C LYS A 68 10.45 6.15 10.46
N ASN A 69 11.15 5.69 9.42
CA ASN A 69 11.70 6.62 8.44
C ASN A 69 10.65 6.97 7.35
N GLU A 70 10.84 8.10 6.67
CA GLU A 70 9.92 8.55 5.62
C GLU A 70 9.76 7.52 4.49
N ASN A 71 10.84 6.83 4.14
CA ASN A 71 10.82 5.83 3.08
C ASN A 71 9.89 4.65 3.44
N TYR A 72 9.86 4.27 4.71
CA TYR A 72 8.90 3.28 5.20
C TYR A 72 7.45 3.73 4.99
N ILE A 73 7.11 4.96 5.42
CA ILE A 73 5.76 5.52 5.24
C ILE A 73 5.40 5.61 3.76
N ARG A 74 6.31 6.13 2.92
CA ARG A 74 6.10 6.22 1.46
C ARG A 74 5.88 4.85 0.82
N THR A 75 6.62 3.83 1.25
CA THR A 75 6.43 2.46 0.73
C THR A 75 5.07 1.91 1.10
N ARG A 76 4.60 2.13 2.34
CA ARG A 76 3.24 1.73 2.74
C ARG A 76 2.17 2.44 1.92
N LEU A 77 2.28 3.76 1.76
CA LEU A 77 1.33 4.55 0.96
C LEU A 77 1.22 4.05 -0.49
N LYS A 78 2.29 3.53 -1.08
CA LYS A 78 2.24 2.92 -2.43
C LYS A 78 1.25 1.76 -2.51
N PHE A 79 1.06 1.00 -1.44
CA PHE A 79 0.18 -0.17 -1.43
C PHE A 79 -1.31 0.17 -1.57
N THR A 80 -1.71 1.43 -1.38
CA THR A 80 -3.07 1.88 -1.68
C THR A 80 -3.40 1.82 -3.17
N ALA A 81 -2.38 1.69 -4.05
CA ALA A 81 -2.54 1.50 -5.48
C ALA A 81 -2.63 0.02 -5.91
N LEU A 82 -2.55 -0.93 -4.98
CA LEU A 82 -2.70 -2.35 -5.29
C LEU A 82 -4.18 -2.71 -5.49
N ILE A 83 -4.44 -3.60 -6.45
CA ILE A 83 -5.75 -4.23 -6.56
C ILE A 83 -6.00 -5.15 -5.35
N PRO A 84 -7.28 -5.35 -4.94
CA PRO A 84 -7.62 -6.12 -3.75
C PRO A 84 -7.03 -7.52 -3.70
N GLU A 85 -6.96 -8.19 -4.85
CA GLU A 85 -6.44 -9.55 -4.98
C GLU A 85 -4.94 -9.64 -4.65
N ILE A 86 -4.15 -8.67 -5.12
CA ILE A 86 -2.71 -8.60 -4.82
C ILE A 86 -2.47 -8.12 -3.39
N ALA A 87 -3.29 -7.20 -2.89
CA ALA A 87 -3.26 -6.77 -1.51
C ALA A 87 -3.49 -7.95 -0.54
N ALA A 88 -4.44 -8.83 -0.85
CA ALA A 88 -4.70 -10.03 -0.07
C ALA A 88 -3.51 -11.01 -0.06
N LEU A 89 -2.79 -11.15 -1.19
CA LEU A 89 -1.57 -11.96 -1.24
C LEU A 89 -0.45 -11.40 -0.37
N LEU A 90 -0.35 -10.06 -0.29
CA LEU A 90 0.64 -9.40 0.57
C LEU A 90 0.30 -9.60 2.05
N ASP A 91 -0.96 -9.47 2.44
CA ASP A 91 -1.42 -9.67 3.82
C ASP A 91 -1.34 -11.13 4.27
N ALA A 92 -1.40 -12.07 3.32
CA ALA A 92 -1.20 -13.51 3.56
C ALA A 92 0.27 -13.94 3.54
N ASP A 93 1.24 -13.01 3.40
CA ASP A 93 2.67 -13.29 3.23
C ASP A 93 3.02 -14.18 2.01
N GLU A 94 2.12 -14.28 1.03
CA GLU A 94 2.34 -15.06 -0.19
C GLU A 94 3.22 -14.35 -1.21
N ILE A 95 3.30 -13.03 -1.12
CA ILE A 95 4.26 -12.19 -1.83
C ILE A 95 4.98 -11.27 -0.85
N THR A 96 6.21 -10.90 -1.17
CA THR A 96 6.99 -10.00 -0.31
C THR A 96 6.62 -8.54 -0.51
N ILE A 97 6.87 -7.72 0.51
CA ILE A 97 6.75 -6.24 0.45
C ILE A 97 7.45 -5.66 -0.79
N SER A 98 8.65 -6.16 -1.13
CA SER A 98 9.41 -5.69 -2.28
C SER A 98 8.74 -6.04 -3.60
N VAL A 99 8.13 -7.21 -3.72
CA VAL A 99 7.36 -7.63 -4.90
C VAL A 99 6.11 -6.77 -5.06
N ALA A 100 5.35 -6.57 -3.98
CA ALA A 100 4.18 -5.69 -3.98
C ALA A 100 4.55 -4.25 -4.37
N ALA A 101 5.68 -3.72 -3.86
CA ALA A 101 6.18 -2.40 -4.19
C ALA A 101 6.57 -2.24 -5.68
N GLU A 102 7.00 -3.29 -6.35
CA GLU A 102 7.21 -3.26 -7.80
C GLU A 102 5.89 -3.32 -8.57
N ILE A 103 4.98 -4.22 -8.19
CA ILE A 103 3.70 -4.40 -8.91
C ILE A 103 2.83 -3.15 -8.82
N CYS A 104 2.78 -2.48 -7.68
CA CYS A 104 1.95 -1.28 -7.49
C CYS A 104 2.41 -0.05 -8.33
N ARG A 105 3.55 -0.13 -9.02
CA ARG A 105 4.00 0.89 -9.99
C ARG A 105 3.20 0.87 -11.30
N TYR A 106 2.45 -0.18 -11.54
CA TYR A 106 1.70 -0.37 -12.78
C TYR A 106 0.20 -0.16 -12.53
N GLY A 107 -0.51 0.24 -13.58
CA GLY A 107 -1.97 0.44 -13.52
C GLY A 107 -2.74 -0.85 -13.22
N GLU A 108 -4.01 -0.67 -12.83
CA GLU A 108 -4.89 -1.80 -12.46
C GLU A 108 -5.03 -2.86 -13.56
N ASP A 109 -5.00 -2.45 -14.83
CA ASP A 109 -5.06 -3.33 -15.99
C ASP A 109 -3.89 -4.32 -16.00
N ILE A 110 -2.67 -3.82 -15.85
CA ILE A 110 -1.46 -4.67 -15.77
C ILE A 110 -1.47 -5.51 -14.50
N GLN A 111 -1.87 -4.93 -13.36
CA GLN A 111 -1.95 -5.66 -12.10
C GLN A 111 -2.92 -6.85 -12.19
N LYS A 112 -4.09 -6.68 -12.83
CA LYS A 112 -5.07 -7.75 -13.06
C LYS A 112 -4.50 -8.86 -13.94
N GLU A 113 -3.84 -8.49 -15.04
CA GLU A 113 -3.20 -9.49 -15.91
C GLU A 113 -2.07 -10.26 -15.21
N VAL A 114 -1.26 -9.57 -14.42
CA VAL A 114 -0.20 -10.21 -13.61
C VAL A 114 -0.80 -11.16 -12.59
N TYR A 115 -1.88 -10.75 -11.92
CA TYR A 115 -2.57 -11.60 -10.96
C TYR A 115 -3.13 -12.86 -11.65
N GLU A 116 -3.95 -12.70 -12.67
CA GLU A 116 -4.64 -13.82 -13.35
C GLU A 116 -3.68 -14.81 -13.98
N LYS A 117 -2.60 -14.32 -14.61
CA LYS A 117 -1.67 -15.18 -15.35
C LYS A 117 -0.56 -15.80 -14.49
N HIS A 118 -0.19 -15.14 -13.39
CA HIS A 118 1.06 -15.48 -12.69
C HIS A 118 0.98 -15.55 -11.15
N LEU A 119 -0.06 -14.99 -10.53
CA LEU A 119 -0.15 -14.94 -9.06
C LEU A 119 -1.37 -15.72 -8.52
N GLN A 120 -2.38 -16.00 -9.34
CA GLN A 120 -3.61 -16.65 -8.90
C GLN A 120 -3.35 -18.07 -8.38
N GLU A 121 -2.51 -18.85 -9.08
CA GLU A 121 -2.20 -20.22 -8.72
C GLU A 121 -0.78 -20.36 -8.18
N GLU A 122 -0.65 -21.02 -7.03
CA GLU A 122 0.63 -21.36 -6.45
C GLU A 122 1.18 -22.65 -7.09
N GLY A 123 2.52 -22.72 -7.21
CA GLY A 123 3.19 -23.98 -7.63
C GLY A 123 3.10 -24.32 -9.10
N THR A 124 2.49 -23.50 -9.94
CA THR A 124 2.51 -23.68 -11.40
C THR A 124 3.85 -23.21 -11.99
N TYR A 125 4.24 -23.80 -13.13
CA TYR A 125 5.48 -23.41 -13.84
C TYR A 125 5.55 -21.91 -14.17
N ASN A 126 4.40 -21.26 -14.35
CA ASN A 126 4.28 -19.84 -14.67
C ASN A 126 4.09 -18.95 -13.43
N SER A 127 4.05 -19.50 -12.23
CA SER A 127 3.85 -18.73 -11.00
C SER A 127 5.04 -17.81 -10.73
N TRP A 128 4.72 -16.57 -10.35
CA TRP A 128 5.70 -15.59 -9.92
C TRP A 128 5.76 -15.46 -8.38
N ARG A 129 4.95 -16.23 -7.66
CA ARG A 129 5.08 -16.33 -6.21
C ARG A 129 6.46 -16.87 -5.85
N GLY A 130 7.13 -16.23 -4.90
CA GLY A 130 8.50 -16.58 -4.51
C GLY A 130 9.62 -16.01 -5.40
N LEU A 131 9.31 -15.31 -6.49
CA LEU A 131 10.33 -14.59 -7.26
C LEU A 131 10.85 -13.37 -6.50
N LYS A 132 12.08 -12.95 -6.82
CA LYS A 132 12.63 -11.69 -6.32
C LYS A 132 11.97 -10.50 -7.04
N ALA A 133 11.85 -9.36 -6.35
CA ALA A 133 11.26 -8.15 -6.89
C ALA A 133 11.86 -7.72 -8.24
N ALA A 134 13.18 -7.79 -8.40
CA ALA A 134 13.87 -7.46 -9.64
C ALA A 134 13.47 -8.38 -10.82
N ASP A 135 13.20 -9.66 -10.55
CA ASP A 135 12.77 -10.61 -11.59
C ASP A 135 11.30 -10.34 -11.97
N VAL A 136 10.44 -10.00 -11.00
CA VAL A 136 9.05 -9.59 -11.24
C VAL A 136 9.04 -8.31 -12.08
N ALA A 137 9.78 -7.27 -11.69
CA ALA A 137 9.87 -6.02 -12.43
C ALA A 137 10.29 -6.26 -13.89
N ARG A 138 11.38 -7.00 -14.10
CA ARG A 138 11.86 -7.32 -15.45
C ARG A 138 10.81 -8.08 -16.28
N ARG A 139 10.09 -9.04 -15.68
CA ARG A 139 9.05 -9.81 -16.38
C ARG A 139 7.85 -8.93 -16.72
N ILE A 140 7.44 -8.02 -15.85
CA ILE A 140 6.38 -7.06 -16.16
C ILE A 140 6.80 -6.17 -17.32
N GLU A 141 8.00 -5.60 -17.28
CA GLU A 141 8.52 -4.78 -18.37
C GLU A 141 8.55 -5.54 -19.71
N GLN A 142 9.01 -6.78 -19.71
CA GLN A 142 9.10 -7.57 -20.93
C GLN A 142 7.74 -8.01 -21.52
N ASN A 143 6.76 -8.29 -20.67
CA ASN A 143 5.50 -8.91 -21.11
C ASN A 143 4.34 -7.93 -21.21
N PHE A 144 4.36 -6.82 -20.45
CA PHE A 144 3.22 -5.91 -20.28
C PHE A 144 3.53 -4.46 -20.61
N THR A 145 4.78 -4.11 -20.89
CA THR A 145 5.13 -2.74 -21.26
C THR A 145 5.78 -2.67 -22.63
N THR A 146 5.67 -1.51 -23.27
CA THR A 146 6.27 -1.23 -24.56
C THR A 146 7.24 -0.07 -24.43
N ASP A 147 8.50 -0.26 -24.82
CA ASP A 147 9.46 0.82 -24.88
C ASP A 147 9.22 1.69 -26.11
N LEU A 148 8.70 2.87 -25.87
CA LEU A 148 8.33 3.84 -26.90
C LEU A 148 9.53 4.46 -27.63
N GLN A 149 10.77 4.27 -27.15
CA GLN A 149 11.95 4.84 -27.82
C GLN A 149 12.16 4.29 -29.24
N TYR A 150 11.70 3.05 -29.49
CA TYR A 150 11.84 2.39 -30.80
C TYR A 150 10.77 2.79 -31.82
N TYR A 151 9.75 3.56 -31.41
CA TYR A 151 8.65 3.95 -32.29
C TYR A 151 8.80 5.39 -32.80
N ARG A 152 8.52 5.59 -34.09
CA ARG A 152 8.63 6.89 -34.79
C ARG A 152 7.28 7.60 -34.85
N PHE A 153 6.75 8.05 -33.71
CA PHE A 153 5.57 8.91 -33.64
C PHE A 153 5.80 10.04 -32.62
N ASP A 154 4.94 11.04 -32.66
CA ASP A 154 4.99 12.12 -31.67
C ASP A 154 4.64 11.55 -30.28
N LYS A 155 5.57 11.70 -29.33
CA LYS A 155 5.47 11.19 -27.96
C LYS A 155 5.03 12.23 -26.96
N THR A 156 4.65 13.42 -27.43
CA THR A 156 4.31 14.56 -26.56
C THR A 156 3.14 14.19 -25.65
N GLU A 157 2.14 13.49 -26.16
CA GLU A 157 0.98 13.03 -25.38
C GLU A 157 1.34 11.95 -24.36
N SER A 158 2.39 11.16 -24.61
CA SER A 158 2.82 10.11 -23.67
C SER A 158 3.36 10.69 -22.36
N ALA A 159 3.86 11.92 -22.37
CA ALA A 159 4.35 12.61 -21.17
C ALA A 159 3.25 12.88 -20.13
N THR A 160 2.00 12.99 -20.57
CA THR A 160 0.82 13.23 -19.70
C THR A 160 -0.08 12.00 -19.57
N CYS A 161 0.24 10.90 -20.24
CA CYS A 161 -0.56 9.69 -20.25
C CYS A 161 -0.64 9.04 -18.85
N ALA A 162 -1.85 8.67 -18.42
CA ALA A 162 -2.09 8.00 -17.15
C ALA A 162 -1.39 6.63 -17.03
N HIS A 163 -1.17 5.95 -18.17
CA HIS A 163 -0.46 4.66 -18.24
C HIS A 163 1.07 4.80 -18.29
N ASN A 164 1.60 6.01 -18.32
CA ASN A 164 3.03 6.24 -18.25
C ASN A 164 3.51 6.14 -16.80
N THR A 165 4.18 5.04 -16.48
CA THR A 165 4.69 4.75 -15.12
C THR A 165 5.60 5.85 -14.55
N ASN A 166 6.22 6.67 -15.42
CA ASN A 166 7.03 7.82 -14.99
C ASN A 166 6.18 9.00 -14.46
N ASN A 167 4.87 9.01 -14.71
CA ASN A 167 3.99 10.09 -14.26
C ASN A 167 3.35 9.83 -12.89
N LEU A 168 3.49 8.64 -12.33
CA LEU A 168 2.96 8.29 -11.02
C LEU A 168 3.75 9.00 -9.92
N LEU A 169 3.17 10.07 -9.34
CA LEU A 169 3.81 10.91 -8.32
C LEU A 169 4.32 10.14 -7.11
N LEU A 170 3.61 9.07 -6.71
CA LEU A 170 4.01 8.19 -5.59
C LEU A 170 5.31 7.42 -5.85
N PHE A 171 5.72 7.29 -7.12
CA PHE A 171 6.89 6.50 -7.53
C PHE A 171 8.06 7.36 -8.04
N ARG A 172 7.86 8.70 -8.11
CA ARG A 172 8.99 9.60 -8.33
C ARG A 172 9.84 9.59 -7.07
N ASP A 173 11.05 9.06 -7.18
CA ASP A 173 12.07 9.22 -6.15
C ASP A 173 12.24 10.72 -5.95
N GLY A 174 11.94 11.17 -4.73
CA GLY A 174 12.11 12.57 -4.40
C GLY A 174 13.59 12.91 -4.55
N GLY A 175 13.89 13.74 -5.55
CA GLY A 175 15.19 14.42 -5.67
C GLY A 175 15.35 15.44 -4.54
#